data_f4514ed53fa77d7d1ff3a1ac30e0cda4
#
_entry.id   f4514ed53fa77d7d1ff3a1ac30e0cda4
#
_cell.length_a   1.000
_cell.length_b   1.000
_cell.length_c   1.000
_cell.angle_alpha   90.00
_cell.angle_beta   90.00
_cell.angle_gamma   90.00
#
_symmetry.space_group_name_H-M   'P 1'
#
loop_
_entity.id
_entity.type
_entity.pdbx_description
1 polymer ?
#
loop_
_entity_poly.entity_id
_entity_poly.type
_entity_poly.pdbx_seq_one_letter_code
_entity_poly.pdbx_strand_id
1 'polypeptide(L)'
;MRKGILSILLVFLALVIVHAQGVTISEEPTITKMMEVYKGINKAVTAEQVIDGFRIQLMATTDRRKVDQIMSAFSNRYAGVPVTWSQAQPYYRVRVGAFINRDGASKYLQTIKRDYPDAYIVTDKVKTTEVMN
;
A
#
# COMPACT_ATOMS: atom_id res chain seq x y z
N MET A 1 -30.56 -18.59 -72.93
CA MET A 1 -29.23 -18.40 -72.30
C MET A 1 -29.20 -17.27 -71.24
N ARG A 2 -29.78 -16.07 -71.55
CA ARG A 2 -29.74 -14.93 -70.56
C ARG A 2 -30.46 -15.19 -69.24
N LYS A 3 -31.53 -16.00 -69.22
CA LYS A 3 -32.27 -16.32 -67.98
C LYS A 3 -31.55 -17.33 -67.08
N GLY A 4 -30.75 -18.24 -67.65
CA GLY A 4 -29.96 -19.20 -66.88
C GLY A 4 -28.75 -18.56 -66.16
N ILE A 5 -28.12 -17.61 -66.82
CA ILE A 5 -26.97 -16.89 -66.26
C ILE A 5 -27.40 -16.04 -65.06
N LEU A 6 -28.57 -15.39 -65.14
CA LEU A 6 -29.12 -14.59 -64.03
C LEU A 6 -29.47 -15.45 -62.80
N SER A 7 -29.97 -16.69 -63.03
CA SER A 7 -30.30 -17.65 -61.96
C SER A 7 -29.02 -18.12 -61.25
N ILE A 8 -27.94 -18.41 -61.97
CA ILE A 8 -26.65 -18.83 -61.40
C ILE A 8 -26.01 -17.72 -60.63
N LEU A 9 -26.09 -16.46 -61.10
CA LEU A 9 -25.56 -15.30 -60.41
C LEU A 9 -26.27 -15.04 -59.09
N LEU A 10 -27.58 -15.24 -59.05
CA LEU A 10 -28.39 -15.05 -57.84
C LEU A 10 -28.12 -16.13 -56.75
N VAL A 11 -27.87 -17.38 -57.18
CA VAL A 11 -27.45 -18.48 -56.30
C VAL A 11 -26.04 -18.21 -55.75
N PHE A 12 -25.13 -17.67 -56.56
CA PHE A 12 -23.77 -17.36 -56.10
C PHE A 12 -23.74 -16.20 -55.10
N LEU A 13 -24.61 -15.21 -55.29
CA LEU A 13 -24.75 -14.08 -54.35
C LEU A 13 -25.33 -14.53 -53.02
N ALA A 14 -26.24 -15.53 -53.00
CA ALA A 14 -26.80 -16.08 -51.79
C ALA A 14 -25.77 -16.87 -50.96
N LEU A 15 -24.78 -17.52 -51.61
CA LEU A 15 -23.71 -18.28 -50.97
C LEU A 15 -22.67 -17.39 -50.27
N VAL A 16 -22.51 -16.15 -50.70
CA VAL A 16 -21.55 -15.23 -50.07
C VAL A 16 -22.05 -14.64 -48.76
N ILE A 17 -23.37 -14.60 -48.54
CA ILE A 17 -23.97 -14.01 -47.35
C ILE A 17 -23.85 -14.95 -46.11
N VAL A 18 -23.61 -16.24 -46.31
CA VAL A 18 -23.57 -17.24 -45.21
C VAL A 18 -22.23 -17.23 -44.46
N HIS A 19 -21.18 -16.54 -44.96
CA HIS A 19 -19.85 -16.52 -44.33
C HIS A 19 -19.56 -15.32 -43.43
N ALA A 20 -20.54 -14.44 -43.22
CA ALA A 20 -20.42 -13.33 -42.26
C ALA A 20 -21.10 -13.64 -40.94
N GLN A 21 -20.90 -14.86 -40.38
CA GLN A 21 -21.16 -15.06 -38.95
C GLN A 21 -19.94 -14.55 -38.22
N GLY A 22 -20.04 -13.30 -37.74
CA GLY A 22 -19.09 -12.72 -36.83
C GLY A 22 -18.90 -13.66 -35.64
N VAL A 23 -17.68 -14.10 -35.45
CA VAL A 23 -17.27 -14.74 -34.21
C VAL A 23 -17.46 -13.70 -33.11
N THR A 24 -18.59 -13.75 -32.44
CA THR A 24 -18.79 -13.05 -31.18
C THR A 24 -17.88 -13.76 -30.19
N ILE A 25 -16.70 -13.21 -29.95
CA ILE A 25 -15.87 -13.59 -28.82
C ILE A 25 -16.68 -13.14 -27.60
N SER A 26 -17.48 -14.06 -27.07
CA SER A 26 -18.06 -13.93 -25.75
C SER A 26 -16.86 -13.95 -24.81
N GLU A 27 -16.41 -12.78 -24.35
CA GLU A 27 -15.48 -12.71 -23.22
C GLU A 27 -16.18 -13.44 -22.08
N GLU A 28 -15.66 -14.61 -21.73
CA GLU A 28 -16.19 -15.40 -20.64
C GLU A 28 -16.22 -14.52 -19.37
N PRO A 29 -17.36 -14.40 -18.69
CA PRO A 29 -17.47 -13.59 -17.46
C PRO A 29 -16.54 -14.08 -16.35
N THR A 30 -15.90 -15.23 -16.55
CA THR A 30 -14.90 -15.83 -15.66
C THR A 30 -13.63 -14.97 -15.53
N ILE A 31 -13.15 -14.36 -16.64
CA ILE A 31 -11.91 -13.55 -16.63
C ILE A 31 -12.14 -12.23 -15.91
N THR A 32 -13.27 -11.59 -16.14
CA THR A 32 -13.65 -10.35 -15.45
C THR A 32 -13.81 -10.59 -13.95
N LYS A 33 -14.45 -11.71 -13.57
CA LYS A 33 -14.63 -12.11 -12.18
C LYS A 33 -13.31 -12.48 -11.49
N MET A 34 -12.40 -13.15 -12.20
CA MET A 34 -11.03 -13.41 -11.70
C MET A 34 -10.24 -12.11 -11.52
N MET A 35 -10.34 -11.16 -12.44
CA MET A 35 -9.67 -9.86 -12.31
C MET A 35 -10.20 -9.04 -11.15
N GLU A 36 -11.51 -9.08 -10.87
CA GLU A 36 -12.10 -8.42 -9.69
C GLU A 36 -11.64 -9.08 -8.38
N VAL A 37 -11.60 -10.41 -8.34
CA VAL A 37 -11.07 -11.15 -7.19
C VAL A 37 -9.58 -10.86 -6.99
N TYR A 38 -8.79 -10.84 -8.07
CA TYR A 38 -7.36 -10.49 -8.01
C TYR A 38 -7.14 -9.03 -7.55
N LYS A 39 -7.93 -8.09 -8.02
CA LYS A 39 -7.92 -6.69 -7.56
C LYS A 39 -8.35 -6.58 -6.09
N GLY A 40 -9.35 -7.36 -5.68
CA GLY A 40 -9.82 -7.43 -4.29
C GLY A 40 -8.75 -8.00 -3.35
N ILE A 41 -8.09 -9.09 -3.74
CA ILE A 41 -7.02 -9.74 -2.97
C ILE A 41 -5.80 -8.80 -2.89
N ASN A 42 -5.36 -8.21 -4.01
CA ASN A 42 -4.24 -7.27 -4.01
C ASN A 42 -4.55 -6.01 -3.21
N LYS A 43 -5.78 -5.50 -3.21
CA LYS A 43 -6.18 -4.38 -2.36
C LYS A 43 -6.23 -4.76 -0.88
N ALA A 44 -6.59 -6.00 -0.54
CA ALA A 44 -6.57 -6.52 0.83
C ALA A 44 -5.13 -6.80 1.33
N VAL A 45 -4.25 -7.27 0.45
CA VAL A 45 -2.82 -7.49 0.75
C VAL A 45 -2.03 -6.17 0.82
N THR A 46 -2.48 -5.14 0.08
CA THR A 46 -1.87 -3.80 0.12
C THR A 46 -2.56 -2.88 1.15
N ALA A 47 -3.62 -3.34 1.81
CA ALA A 47 -4.21 -2.59 2.91
C ALA A 47 -3.20 -2.55 4.06
N GLU A 48 -2.59 -1.39 4.23
CA GLU A 48 -1.70 -1.07 5.33
C GLU A 48 -2.42 -1.35 6.66
N GLN A 49 -2.08 -2.48 7.28
CA GLN A 49 -2.70 -2.86 8.55
C GLN A 49 -2.06 -2.07 9.67
N VAL A 50 -2.92 -1.46 10.48
CA VAL A 50 -2.51 -0.78 11.71
C VAL A 50 -2.77 -1.73 12.87
N ILE A 51 -1.72 -2.06 13.60
CA ILE A 51 -1.74 -2.98 14.75
C ILE A 51 -1.29 -2.27 16.02
N ASP A 52 -1.63 -2.84 17.16
CA ASP A 52 -1.05 -2.41 18.43
C ASP A 52 0.42 -2.84 18.48
N GLY A 53 1.28 -1.89 18.84
CA GLY A 53 2.72 -2.13 18.90
C GLY A 53 3.40 -1.13 19.81
N PHE A 54 4.69 -0.93 19.59
CA PHE A 54 5.54 -0.08 20.41
C PHE A 54 6.34 0.89 19.54
N ARG A 55 6.51 2.09 20.05
CA ARG A 55 7.44 3.10 19.50
C ARG A 55 8.32 3.63 20.64
N ILE A 56 9.39 4.29 20.29
CA ILE A 56 10.24 4.98 21.25
C ILE A 56 9.94 6.46 21.15
N GLN A 57 9.50 7.06 22.24
CA GLN A 57 9.31 8.50 22.33
C GLN A 57 10.64 9.15 22.67
N LEU A 58 11.14 10.01 21.78
CA LEU A 58 12.40 10.74 21.97
C LEU A 58 12.22 11.90 22.92
N MET A 59 11.13 12.65 22.74
CA MET A 59 10.84 13.85 23.53
C MET A 59 9.38 14.27 23.43
N ALA A 60 8.99 15.15 24.36
CA ALA A 60 7.78 15.97 24.26
C ALA A 60 8.19 17.46 24.40
N THR A 61 7.62 18.33 23.58
CA THR A 61 7.92 19.78 23.58
C THR A 61 6.69 20.58 23.19
N THR A 62 6.61 21.82 23.66
CA THR A 62 5.59 22.78 23.22
C THR A 62 6.02 23.57 21.97
N ASP A 63 7.29 23.50 21.60
CA ASP A 63 7.86 24.20 20.46
C ASP A 63 7.86 23.33 19.20
N ARG A 64 7.03 23.70 18.22
CA ARG A 64 6.91 22.99 16.94
C ARG A 64 8.21 22.97 16.13
N ARG A 65 9.04 24.01 16.23
CA ARG A 65 10.32 24.10 15.51
C ARG A 65 11.32 23.06 16.03
N LYS A 66 11.30 22.78 17.33
CA LYS A 66 12.13 21.72 17.92
C LYS A 66 11.75 20.34 17.39
N VAL A 67 10.47 20.08 17.11
CA VAL A 67 10.01 18.84 16.48
C VAL A 67 10.72 18.62 15.14
N ASP A 68 10.70 19.62 14.25
CA ASP A 68 11.29 19.50 12.92
C ASP A 68 12.83 19.33 12.99
N GLN A 69 13.49 20.02 13.93
CA GLN A 69 14.92 19.86 14.15
C GLN A 69 15.29 18.45 14.62
N ILE A 70 14.56 17.91 15.59
CA ILE A 70 14.79 16.56 16.12
C ILE A 70 14.50 15.51 15.07
N MET A 71 13.40 15.64 14.33
CA MET A 71 13.07 14.70 13.27
C MET A 71 14.16 14.65 12.19
N SER A 72 14.64 15.82 11.75
CA SER A 72 15.72 15.92 10.76
C SER A 72 17.04 15.36 11.29
N ALA A 73 17.43 15.72 12.52
CA ALA A 73 18.65 15.24 13.15
C ALA A 73 18.63 13.70 13.32
N PHE A 74 17.49 13.15 13.77
CA PHE A 74 17.33 11.71 13.94
C PHE A 74 17.39 10.98 12.58
N SER A 75 16.64 11.44 11.58
CA SER A 75 16.61 10.80 10.25
C SER A 75 17.97 10.82 9.56
N ASN A 76 18.76 11.87 9.75
CA ASN A 76 20.11 11.97 9.20
C ASN A 76 21.08 10.96 9.87
N ARG A 77 20.91 10.71 11.17
CA ARG A 77 21.79 9.83 11.92
C ARG A 77 21.36 8.36 11.87
N TYR A 78 20.06 8.11 11.85
CA TYR A 78 19.44 6.78 11.88
C TYR A 78 18.58 6.58 10.63
N ALA A 79 19.22 6.55 9.46
CA ALA A 79 18.55 6.40 8.19
C ALA A 79 17.72 5.11 8.14
N GLY A 80 16.53 5.17 7.52
CA GLY A 80 15.64 4.02 7.37
C GLY A 80 14.75 3.73 8.59
N VAL A 81 14.90 4.45 9.69
CA VAL A 81 14.02 4.31 10.86
C VAL A 81 12.83 5.26 10.73
N PRO A 82 11.59 4.76 10.83
CA PRO A 82 10.41 5.62 10.75
C PRO A 82 10.38 6.63 11.90
N VAL A 83 10.18 7.90 11.56
CA VAL A 83 10.04 9.02 12.50
C VAL A 83 8.67 9.62 12.32
N THR A 84 7.95 9.79 13.41
CA THR A 84 6.62 10.39 13.41
C THR A 84 6.48 11.38 14.57
N TRP A 85 5.52 12.25 14.45
CA TRP A 85 5.15 13.14 15.55
C TRP A 85 3.63 13.17 15.71
N SER A 86 3.17 13.47 16.90
CA SER A 86 1.77 13.67 17.22
C SER A 86 1.60 14.86 18.13
N GLN A 87 0.45 15.54 18.01
CA GLN A 87 0.08 16.62 18.91
C GLN A 87 -0.87 16.09 19.98
N ALA A 88 -0.50 16.27 21.23
CA ALA A 88 -1.36 16.08 22.39
C ALA A 88 -1.25 17.33 23.25
N GLN A 89 -2.14 18.29 22.99
CA GLN A 89 -2.08 19.63 23.58
C GLN A 89 -1.77 19.63 25.07
N PRO A 90 -0.85 20.46 25.52
CA PRO A 90 -0.10 21.48 24.76
C PRO A 90 1.18 20.93 24.08
N TYR A 91 1.46 19.63 24.13
CA TYR A 91 2.74 19.04 23.72
C TYR A 91 2.69 18.46 22.32
N TYR A 92 3.83 18.55 21.63
CA TYR A 92 4.20 17.74 20.48
C TYR A 92 5.08 16.60 20.97
N ARG A 93 4.82 15.38 20.52
CA ARG A 93 5.57 14.17 20.88
C ARG A 93 6.24 13.62 19.64
N VAL A 94 7.56 13.45 19.67
CA VAL A 94 8.34 12.83 18.62
C VAL A 94 8.59 11.37 18.99
N ARG A 95 8.21 10.46 18.08
CA ARG A 95 8.33 9.02 18.25
C ARG A 95 9.06 8.40 17.07
N VAL A 96 9.85 7.38 17.33
CA VAL A 96 10.67 6.70 16.34
C VAL A 96 10.54 5.19 16.46
N GLY A 97 10.83 4.52 15.32
CA GLY A 97 10.70 3.08 15.20
C GLY A 97 9.24 2.62 15.19
N ALA A 98 9.04 1.39 14.80
CA ALA A 98 7.78 0.68 14.88
C ALA A 98 8.10 -0.78 15.20
N PHE A 99 7.62 -1.28 16.33
CA PHE A 99 7.95 -2.61 16.85
C PHE A 99 6.67 -3.35 17.23
N ILE A 100 6.60 -4.64 16.91
CA ILE A 100 5.46 -5.49 17.29
C ILE A 100 5.55 -5.84 18.77
N ASN A 101 6.76 -6.06 19.28
CA ASN A 101 6.98 -6.47 20.65
C ASN A 101 7.88 -5.48 21.40
N ARG A 102 7.77 -5.51 22.71
CA ARG A 102 8.52 -4.61 23.60
C ARG A 102 10.03 -4.92 23.60
N ASP A 103 10.42 -6.17 23.39
CA ASP A 103 11.83 -6.58 23.43
C ASP A 103 12.61 -5.99 22.27
N GLY A 104 12.02 -5.98 21.04
CA GLY A 104 12.60 -5.29 19.90
C GLY A 104 12.79 -3.79 20.15
N ALA A 105 11.76 -3.14 20.70
CA ALA A 105 11.83 -1.73 21.09
C ALA A 105 12.91 -1.48 22.18
N SER A 106 13.07 -2.40 23.15
CA SER A 106 14.07 -2.27 24.22
C SER A 106 15.50 -2.38 23.67
N LYS A 107 15.76 -3.33 22.79
CA LYS A 107 17.08 -3.47 22.14
C LYS A 107 17.43 -2.22 21.36
N TYR A 108 16.49 -1.71 20.57
CA TYR A 108 16.73 -0.50 19.80
C TYR A 108 16.89 0.75 20.67
N LEU A 109 16.10 0.86 21.75
CA LEU A 109 16.23 1.95 22.72
C LEU A 109 17.67 2.04 23.27
N GLN A 110 18.30 0.92 23.61
CA GLN A 110 19.68 0.90 24.10
C GLN A 110 20.66 1.49 23.06
N THR A 111 20.43 1.25 21.78
CA THR A 111 21.25 1.79 20.70
C THR A 111 21.21 3.33 20.66
N ILE A 112 20.01 3.90 20.84
CA ILE A 112 19.82 5.36 20.74
C ILE A 112 19.95 6.09 22.07
N LYS A 113 20.00 5.40 23.21
CA LYS A 113 20.04 5.97 24.57
C LYS A 113 21.21 6.92 24.78
N ARG A 114 22.33 6.70 24.11
CA ARG A 114 23.50 7.57 24.18
C ARG A 114 23.22 8.98 23.63
N ASP A 115 22.46 9.05 22.55
CA ASP A 115 22.14 10.32 21.88
C ASP A 115 20.84 10.94 22.43
N TYR A 116 19.94 10.09 22.93
CA TYR A 116 18.63 10.47 23.46
C TYR A 116 18.41 9.82 24.84
N PRO A 117 19.06 10.29 25.88
CA PRO A 117 19.03 9.68 27.23
C PRO A 117 17.63 9.64 27.84
N ASP A 118 16.78 10.62 27.53
CA ASP A 118 15.40 10.72 28.02
C ASP A 118 14.38 9.90 27.21
N ALA A 119 14.82 9.20 26.16
CA ALA A 119 13.94 8.38 25.34
C ALA A 119 13.39 7.19 26.12
N TYR A 120 12.13 6.85 25.85
CA TYR A 120 11.45 5.71 26.49
C TYR A 120 10.42 5.05 25.57
N ILE A 121 10.08 3.80 25.89
CA ILE A 121 9.14 3.00 25.09
C ILE A 121 7.71 3.39 25.44
N VAL A 122 6.87 3.54 24.42
CA VAL A 122 5.43 3.78 24.52
C VAL A 122 4.66 2.78 23.68
N THR A 123 3.45 2.45 24.10
CA THR A 123 2.49 1.74 23.24
C THR A 123 1.94 2.71 22.21
N ASP A 124 1.80 2.25 20.98
CA ASP A 124 1.29 3.06 19.89
C ASP A 124 0.68 2.17 18.80
N LYS A 125 -0.12 2.78 17.93
CA LYS A 125 -0.54 2.15 16.70
C LYS A 125 0.60 2.20 15.69
N VAL A 126 0.99 1.04 15.16
CA VAL A 126 2.06 0.92 14.16
C VAL A 126 1.51 0.30 12.88
N LYS A 127 2.03 0.76 11.74
CA LYS A 127 1.70 0.18 10.46
C LYS A 127 2.60 -1.03 10.22
N THR A 128 2.05 -2.11 9.70
CA THR A 128 2.82 -3.33 9.43
C THR A 128 3.97 -3.09 8.44
N THR A 129 3.81 -2.11 7.55
CA THR A 129 4.84 -1.70 6.59
C THR A 129 6.02 -0.94 7.20
N GLU A 130 5.85 -0.40 8.42
CA GLU A 130 6.89 0.36 9.13
C GLU A 130 7.62 -0.47 10.18
N VAL A 131 7.18 -1.72 10.41
CA VAL A 131 7.72 -2.57 11.48
C VAL A 131 9.21 -2.88 11.23
N MET A 132 9.99 -2.64 12.27
CA MET A 132 11.41 -2.97 12.34
C MET A 132 11.60 -4.33 13.01
N ASN A 133 12.46 -5.17 12.43
CA ASN A 133 12.82 -6.50 12.93
C ASN A 133 14.09 -6.43 13.78
#